data_c042bbf1517830dd9ee87187b0c0415a
#
_entry.id   c042bbf1517830dd9ee87187b0c0415a
#
_cell.length_a   1.000
_cell.length_b   1.000
_cell.length_c   1.000
_cell.angle_alpha   90.00
_cell.angle_beta   90.00
_cell.angle_gamma   90.00
#
_symmetry.space_group_name_H-M   'P 1'
#
loop_
_entity.id
_entity.type
_entity.pdbx_description
1 polymer ?
#
loop_
_entity_poly.entity_id
_entity_poly.type
_entity_poly.pdbx_seq_one_letter_code
_entity_poly.pdbx_strand_id
1 'polypeptide(L)'
;MAISKKPFGVTPDGHDVTQFTLTNARGASVRVINYGAILTNIIVPDRNGVLDDVALGFDNLEGYLANHGSMGDTVGRYGNRIAQARFTIDGATYQLDRNNGENHLHGVLSKQLWAADPVETANGDFLRLHYVSPDGEDHFPGTLDVTVTYGWDDDCNLSIRYEATTDKATHCNMTNHTYFNLAGCTSGSVCDHILTVDADAITPVSDKALIPTGGYMPVA
;
A
#
# COMPACT_ATOMS: atom_id res chain seq x y z
N MET A 1 5.15 -11.54 20.66
CA MET A 1 5.09 -11.40 19.17
C MET A 1 6.37 -11.94 18.57
N ALA A 2 6.38 -12.34 17.30
CA ALA A 2 7.58 -12.83 16.63
C ALA A 2 7.55 -12.39 15.16
N ILE A 3 8.69 -11.96 14.64
CA ILE A 3 8.88 -11.71 13.22
C ILE A 3 9.68 -12.86 12.61
N SER A 4 9.11 -13.54 11.64
CA SER A 4 9.80 -14.54 10.83
C SER A 4 9.94 -14.06 9.40
N LYS A 5 10.91 -14.63 8.68
CA LYS A 5 11.15 -14.30 7.27
C LYS A 5 11.38 -15.56 6.44
N LYS A 6 10.96 -15.51 5.17
CA LYS A 6 11.25 -16.57 4.19
C LYS A 6 11.48 -15.96 2.80
N PRO A 7 12.20 -16.64 1.91
CA PRO A 7 12.25 -16.27 0.50
C PRO A 7 10.83 -16.25 -0.10
N PHE A 8 10.56 -15.27 -0.96
CA PHE A 8 9.28 -15.14 -1.66
C PHE A 8 9.43 -15.22 -3.18
N GLY A 9 10.60 -14.91 -3.70
CA GLY A 9 10.92 -14.99 -5.11
C GLY A 9 12.16 -14.17 -5.46
N VAL A 10 12.44 -14.07 -6.75
CA VAL A 10 13.54 -13.26 -7.30
C VAL A 10 12.96 -12.38 -8.39
N THR A 11 13.24 -11.08 -8.37
CA THR A 11 12.79 -10.14 -9.41
C THR A 11 13.45 -10.45 -10.76
N PRO A 12 12.89 -9.97 -11.89
CA PRO A 12 13.48 -10.23 -13.22
C PRO A 12 14.91 -9.71 -13.39
N ASP A 13 15.31 -8.71 -12.62
CA ASP A 13 16.67 -8.14 -12.57
C ASP A 13 17.58 -8.81 -11.53
N GLY A 14 17.12 -9.91 -10.90
CA GLY A 14 17.94 -10.79 -10.08
C GLY A 14 18.02 -10.43 -8.60
N HIS A 15 17.13 -9.60 -8.07
CA HIS A 15 17.08 -9.26 -6.65
C HIS A 15 16.17 -10.20 -5.85
N ASP A 16 16.64 -10.63 -4.69
CA ASP A 16 15.88 -11.47 -3.77
C ASP A 16 14.73 -10.68 -3.12
N VAL A 17 13.53 -11.27 -3.16
CA VAL A 17 12.36 -10.78 -2.45
C VAL A 17 12.09 -11.66 -1.23
N THR A 18 11.95 -11.02 -0.08
CA THR A 18 11.71 -11.66 1.21
C THR A 18 10.31 -11.32 1.72
N GLN A 19 9.58 -12.33 2.18
CA GLN A 19 8.34 -12.15 2.94
C GLN A 19 8.62 -12.19 4.43
N PHE A 20 8.11 -11.18 5.13
CA PHE A 20 8.14 -11.05 6.58
C PHE A 20 6.74 -11.35 7.14
N THR A 21 6.69 -12.12 8.23
CA THR A 21 5.45 -12.45 8.93
C THR A 21 5.54 -11.94 10.36
N LEU A 22 4.63 -11.04 10.73
CA LEU A 22 4.45 -10.56 12.10
C LEU A 22 3.32 -11.39 12.71
N THR A 23 3.62 -12.17 13.74
CA THR A 23 2.65 -13.06 14.41
C THR A 23 2.44 -12.61 15.84
N ASN A 24 1.18 -12.41 16.24
CA ASN A 24 0.81 -12.06 17.61
C ASN A 24 0.69 -13.30 18.53
N ALA A 25 0.45 -13.07 19.83
CA ALA A 25 0.34 -14.13 20.84
C ALA A 25 -0.84 -15.09 20.60
N ARG A 26 -1.83 -14.71 19.79
CA ARG A 26 -3.01 -15.52 19.44
C ARG A 26 -2.84 -16.31 18.14
N GLY A 27 -1.67 -16.21 17.48
CA GLY A 27 -1.40 -16.87 16.20
C GLY A 27 -1.93 -16.12 14.99
N ALA A 28 -2.63 -15.00 15.18
CA ALA A 28 -3.02 -14.12 14.08
C ALA A 28 -1.79 -13.40 13.51
N SER A 29 -1.77 -13.12 12.22
CA SER A 29 -0.57 -12.59 11.58
C SER A 29 -0.85 -11.70 10.37
N VAL A 30 0.12 -10.85 10.07
CA VAL A 30 0.18 -10.12 8.81
C VAL A 30 1.48 -10.47 8.08
N ARG A 31 1.44 -10.45 6.74
CA ARG A 31 2.61 -10.73 5.93
C ARG A 31 2.87 -9.59 4.96
N VAL A 32 4.14 -9.23 4.84
CA VAL A 32 4.59 -8.13 3.98
C VAL A 32 5.83 -8.58 3.21
N ILE A 33 5.93 -8.22 1.93
CA ILE A 33 7.14 -8.43 1.14
C ILE A 33 7.90 -7.11 0.97
N ASN A 34 9.22 -7.21 0.83
CA ASN A 34 10.06 -6.03 0.62
C ASN A 34 10.05 -5.52 -0.83
N TYR A 35 9.43 -6.21 -1.77
CA TYR A 35 9.08 -5.66 -3.08
C TYR A 35 7.80 -4.82 -2.93
N GLY A 36 7.86 -3.53 -3.28
CA GLY A 36 6.75 -2.59 -3.17
C GLY A 36 6.24 -2.32 -1.75
N ALA A 37 6.93 -2.82 -0.72
CA ALA A 37 6.41 -2.86 0.66
C ALA A 37 4.97 -3.39 0.70
N ILE A 38 4.68 -4.46 -0.06
CA ILE A 38 3.34 -5.00 -0.30
C ILE A 38 2.85 -5.80 0.90
N LEU A 39 1.65 -5.48 1.38
CA LEU A 39 0.92 -6.28 2.36
C LEU A 39 0.24 -7.45 1.63
N THR A 40 0.72 -8.67 1.85
CA THR A 40 0.29 -9.86 1.10
C THR A 40 -0.83 -10.64 1.76
N ASN A 41 -0.89 -10.67 3.11
CA ASN A 41 -1.87 -11.44 3.85
C ASN A 41 -2.23 -10.74 5.17
N ILE A 42 -3.49 -10.89 5.60
CA ILE A 42 -4.00 -10.52 6.93
C ILE A 42 -4.78 -11.71 7.46
N ILE A 43 -4.16 -12.49 8.33
CA ILE A 43 -4.72 -13.72 8.87
C ILE A 43 -5.25 -13.44 10.27
N VAL A 44 -6.58 -13.46 10.41
CA VAL A 44 -7.30 -13.10 11.63
C VAL A 44 -8.32 -14.15 12.02
N PRO A 45 -8.67 -14.28 13.32
CA PRO A 45 -9.71 -15.21 13.73
C PRO A 45 -11.12 -14.71 13.40
N ASP A 46 -11.96 -15.63 12.97
CA ASP A 46 -13.39 -15.41 12.92
C ASP A 46 -14.01 -15.44 14.34
N ARG A 47 -15.35 -15.29 14.43
CA ARG A 47 -16.09 -15.37 15.71
C ARG A 47 -15.95 -16.71 16.45
N ASN A 48 -15.52 -17.77 15.79
CA ASN A 48 -15.30 -19.11 16.34
C ASN A 48 -13.82 -19.35 16.66
N GLY A 49 -12.95 -18.39 16.39
CA GLY A 49 -11.49 -18.49 16.57
C GLY A 49 -10.77 -19.18 15.42
N VAL A 50 -11.44 -19.43 14.30
CA VAL A 50 -10.81 -20.01 13.09
C VAL A 50 -10.06 -18.92 12.35
N LEU A 51 -8.76 -19.13 12.14
CA LEU A 51 -7.90 -18.20 11.41
C LEU A 51 -8.11 -18.34 9.92
N ASP A 52 -8.38 -17.21 9.25
CA ASP A 52 -8.48 -17.13 7.79
C ASP A 52 -7.86 -15.82 7.28
N ASP A 53 -7.42 -15.82 6.03
CA ASP A 53 -6.88 -14.66 5.37
C ASP A 53 -8.00 -13.79 4.80
N VAL A 54 -8.05 -12.53 5.20
CA VAL A 54 -9.06 -11.57 4.74
C VAL A 54 -8.54 -10.57 3.70
N ALA A 55 -7.26 -10.68 3.32
CA ALA A 55 -6.65 -9.84 2.28
C ALA A 55 -6.58 -10.58 0.95
N LEU A 56 -6.99 -9.94 -0.15
CA LEU A 56 -6.81 -10.46 -1.49
C LEU A 56 -5.36 -10.23 -1.94
N GLY A 57 -4.74 -11.25 -2.53
CA GLY A 57 -3.36 -11.21 -2.98
C GLY A 57 -3.00 -12.39 -3.86
N PHE A 58 -1.71 -12.63 -4.02
CA PHE A 58 -1.15 -13.71 -4.82
C PHE A 58 -0.21 -14.56 -3.96
N ASP A 59 -0.10 -15.86 -4.30
CA ASP A 59 0.72 -16.82 -3.56
C ASP A 59 2.23 -16.72 -3.88
N ASN A 60 2.58 -16.01 -4.95
CA ASN A 60 3.94 -15.91 -5.46
C ASN A 60 4.26 -14.50 -5.98
N LEU A 61 5.54 -14.25 -6.20
CA LEU A 61 6.04 -12.97 -6.70
C LEU A 61 5.55 -12.66 -8.12
N GLU A 62 5.43 -13.67 -8.98
CA GLU A 62 5.00 -13.52 -10.36
C GLU A 62 3.60 -12.88 -10.44
N GLY A 63 2.69 -13.26 -9.53
CA GLY A 63 1.37 -12.65 -9.40
C GLY A 63 1.45 -11.15 -9.08
N TYR A 64 2.35 -10.76 -8.17
CA TYR A 64 2.55 -9.35 -7.81
C TYR A 64 3.26 -8.56 -8.91
N LEU A 65 4.23 -9.15 -9.63
CA LEU A 65 4.86 -8.51 -10.80
C LEU A 65 3.86 -8.24 -11.92
N ALA A 66 2.88 -9.14 -12.10
CA ALA A 66 1.80 -9.00 -13.09
C ALA A 66 0.59 -8.22 -12.56
N ASN A 67 0.64 -7.75 -11.31
CA ASN A 67 -0.49 -7.10 -10.63
C ASN A 67 -0.85 -5.76 -11.27
N HIS A 68 -1.97 -5.71 -11.98
CA HIS A 68 -2.53 -4.48 -12.55
C HIS A 68 -3.57 -3.81 -11.64
N GLY A 69 -3.97 -4.46 -10.53
CA GLY A 69 -4.98 -4.00 -9.58
C GLY A 69 -4.40 -3.38 -8.31
N SER A 70 -3.09 -3.28 -8.18
CA SER A 70 -2.39 -2.74 -6.98
C SER A 70 -2.75 -3.45 -5.68
N MET A 71 -3.04 -4.76 -5.72
CA MET A 71 -3.42 -5.53 -4.53
C MET A 71 -2.32 -5.51 -3.47
N GLY A 72 -2.61 -4.91 -2.32
CA GLY A 72 -1.70 -4.80 -1.19
C GLY A 72 -0.57 -3.79 -1.33
N ASP A 73 -0.46 -3.10 -2.47
CA ASP A 73 0.62 -2.18 -2.81
C ASP A 73 0.77 -1.05 -1.80
N THR A 74 2.00 -0.68 -1.48
CA THR A 74 2.31 0.63 -0.92
C THR A 74 2.41 1.62 -2.08
N VAL A 75 1.38 2.46 -2.21
CA VAL A 75 1.20 3.41 -3.31
C VAL A 75 1.87 4.74 -3.00
N GLY A 76 2.61 5.30 -3.93
CA GLY A 76 3.30 6.59 -3.84
C GLY A 76 4.17 6.86 -5.08
N ARG A 77 4.72 8.09 -5.22
CA ARG A 77 4.65 9.20 -4.23
C ARG A 77 3.24 9.74 -4.00
N TYR A 78 2.32 9.67 -4.99
CA TYR A 78 0.97 10.22 -4.91
C TYR A 78 -0.08 9.16 -5.22
N GLY A 79 -0.86 8.81 -4.21
CA GLY A 79 -1.97 7.86 -4.34
C GLY A 79 -3.11 8.47 -5.15
N ASN A 80 -3.76 7.62 -5.97
CA ASN A 80 -4.81 7.99 -6.90
C ASN A 80 -4.28 8.86 -8.08
N ARG A 81 -5.15 9.58 -8.77
CA ARG A 81 -4.87 10.21 -10.07
C ARG A 81 -4.38 11.64 -9.95
N ILE A 82 -3.41 11.97 -10.82
CA ILE A 82 -3.02 13.35 -11.11
C ILE A 82 -3.53 13.65 -12.52
N ALA A 83 -4.41 14.64 -12.63
CA ALA A 83 -5.04 15.03 -13.89
C ALA A 83 -4.01 15.44 -14.95
N GLN A 84 -4.18 14.94 -16.19
CA GLN A 84 -3.27 15.18 -17.31
C GLN A 84 -1.80 14.84 -17.03
N ALA A 85 -1.55 14.01 -15.98
CA ALA A 85 -0.23 13.62 -15.52
C ALA A 85 0.68 14.84 -15.26
N ARG A 86 0.15 15.95 -14.72
CA ARG A 86 0.96 17.15 -14.45
C ARG A 86 0.47 17.91 -13.23
N PHE A 87 1.41 18.60 -12.60
CA PHE A 87 1.16 19.52 -11.50
C PHE A 87 2.14 20.69 -11.52
N THR A 88 1.87 21.71 -10.72
CA THR A 88 2.74 22.88 -10.59
C THR A 88 3.08 23.10 -9.12
N ILE A 89 4.37 23.26 -8.81
CA ILE A 89 4.89 23.63 -7.49
C ILE A 89 5.84 24.81 -7.69
N ASP A 90 5.66 25.87 -6.91
CA ASP A 90 6.52 27.08 -6.90
C ASP A 90 6.73 27.68 -8.32
N GLY A 91 5.69 27.65 -9.15
CA GLY A 91 5.71 28.15 -10.51
C GLY A 91 6.35 27.23 -11.55
N ALA A 92 6.98 26.14 -11.15
CA ALA A 92 7.51 25.12 -12.05
C ALA A 92 6.46 24.03 -12.34
N THR A 93 6.26 23.69 -13.60
CA THR A 93 5.36 22.63 -14.02
C THR A 93 6.13 21.34 -14.26
N TYR A 94 5.66 20.26 -13.64
CA TYR A 94 6.21 18.91 -13.77
C TYR A 94 5.25 18.05 -14.58
N GLN A 95 5.77 17.39 -15.60
CA GLN A 95 5.05 16.44 -16.42
C GLN A 95 5.46 15.03 -16.04
N LEU A 96 4.50 14.24 -15.57
CA LEU A 96 4.66 12.84 -15.22
C LEU A 96 4.35 11.94 -16.42
N ASP A 97 4.66 10.65 -16.28
CA ASP A 97 4.23 9.64 -17.25
C ASP A 97 2.71 9.44 -17.20
N ARG A 98 2.10 9.30 -18.38
CA ARG A 98 0.70 8.94 -18.52
C ARG A 98 0.56 7.43 -18.46
N ASN A 99 0.20 6.90 -17.30
CA ASN A 99 0.05 5.46 -17.06
C ASN A 99 -1.41 5.01 -16.89
N ASN A 100 -2.37 5.98 -16.93
CA ASN A 100 -3.81 5.72 -16.84
C ASN A 100 -4.59 6.66 -17.76
N GLY A 101 -4.64 6.35 -19.04
CA GLY A 101 -5.17 7.24 -20.07
C GLY A 101 -4.37 8.55 -20.13
N GLU A 102 -5.04 9.70 -19.98
CA GLU A 102 -4.37 11.01 -19.95
C GLU A 102 -3.79 11.35 -18.56
N ASN A 103 -4.03 10.52 -17.54
CA ASN A 103 -3.66 10.80 -16.17
C ASN A 103 -2.44 9.99 -15.74
N HIS A 104 -1.85 10.40 -14.62
CA HIS A 104 -0.91 9.61 -13.85
C HIS A 104 -1.64 8.96 -12.67
N LEU A 105 -1.36 7.70 -12.36
CA LEU A 105 -2.01 6.92 -11.31
C LEU A 105 -0.96 6.20 -10.45
N HIS A 106 -1.01 6.41 -9.14
CA HIS A 106 -0.35 5.64 -8.08
C HIS A 106 1.18 5.70 -8.00
N GLY A 107 1.87 6.20 -9.04
CA GLY A 107 3.33 6.27 -9.04
C GLY A 107 4.02 4.92 -9.15
N VAL A 108 5.29 4.85 -8.70
CA VAL A 108 6.18 3.70 -8.93
C VAL A 108 6.70 3.03 -7.66
N LEU A 109 6.39 3.54 -6.47
CA LEU A 109 6.95 3.02 -5.20
C LEU A 109 6.59 1.56 -4.95
N SER A 110 5.43 1.10 -5.42
CA SER A 110 5.00 -0.30 -5.34
C SER A 110 5.81 -1.26 -6.22
N LYS A 111 6.67 -0.74 -7.09
CA LYS A 111 7.53 -1.54 -7.98
C LYS A 111 8.99 -1.53 -7.55
N GLN A 112 9.31 -0.92 -6.43
CA GLN A 112 10.67 -0.78 -5.92
C GLN A 112 10.99 -1.87 -4.91
N LEU A 113 12.28 -2.20 -4.79
CA LEU A 113 12.76 -3.05 -3.71
C LEU A 113 13.14 -2.18 -2.51
N TRP A 114 12.53 -2.46 -1.37
CA TRP A 114 12.73 -1.71 -0.14
C TRP A 114 13.70 -2.42 0.79
N ALA A 115 14.55 -1.67 1.47
CA ALA A 115 15.35 -2.20 2.56
C ALA A 115 14.46 -2.50 3.76
N ALA A 116 14.49 -3.73 4.26
CA ALA A 116 13.62 -4.18 5.34
C ALA A 116 14.41 -4.34 6.65
N ASP A 117 13.90 -3.74 7.73
CA ASP A 117 14.45 -3.77 9.08
C ASP A 117 13.37 -4.25 10.06
N PRO A 118 13.37 -5.54 10.46
CA PRO A 118 12.52 -6.05 11.52
C PRO A 118 12.99 -5.48 12.87
N VAL A 119 12.09 -4.85 13.62
CA VAL A 119 12.36 -4.23 14.92
C VAL A 119 11.52 -4.91 15.98
N GLU A 120 12.17 -5.64 16.88
CA GLU A 120 11.54 -6.28 18.03
C GLU A 120 11.66 -5.36 19.27
N THR A 121 10.54 -5.10 19.93
CA THR A 121 10.51 -4.25 21.13
C THR A 121 9.65 -4.89 22.23
N ALA A 122 9.83 -4.43 23.47
CA ALA A 122 9.00 -4.88 24.59
C ALA A 122 7.51 -4.52 24.44
N ASN A 123 7.18 -3.55 23.58
CA ASN A 123 5.81 -3.02 23.37
C ASN A 123 5.19 -3.46 22.03
N GLY A 124 5.83 -4.36 21.32
CA GLY A 124 5.37 -4.88 20.03
C GLY A 124 6.49 -4.93 18.99
N ASP A 125 6.26 -5.73 17.98
CA ASP A 125 7.19 -5.90 16.89
C ASP A 125 6.73 -5.08 15.68
N PHE A 126 7.68 -4.50 14.96
CA PHE A 126 7.43 -3.65 13.81
C PHE A 126 8.33 -4.08 12.66
N LEU A 127 7.80 -3.98 11.44
CA LEU A 127 8.60 -4.11 10.23
C LEU A 127 8.74 -2.72 9.60
N ARG A 128 9.97 -2.20 9.55
CA ARG A 128 10.30 -1.00 8.81
C ARG A 128 10.75 -1.35 7.41
N LEU A 129 10.22 -0.65 6.44
CA LEU A 129 10.62 -0.75 5.04
C LEU A 129 11.03 0.65 4.58
N HIS A 130 12.27 0.77 4.13
CA HIS A 130 12.87 2.05 3.76
C HIS A 130 13.25 2.06 2.28
N TYR A 131 12.95 3.16 1.61
CA TYR A 131 13.32 3.41 0.22
C TYR A 131 13.70 4.87 0.02
N VAL A 132 14.74 5.11 -0.77
CA VAL A 132 15.12 6.45 -1.20
C VAL A 132 14.75 6.59 -2.67
N SER A 133 13.66 7.30 -2.94
CA SER A 133 13.22 7.65 -4.28
C SER A 133 14.03 8.84 -4.79
N PRO A 134 14.91 8.67 -5.78
CA PRO A 134 15.83 9.73 -6.22
C PRO A 134 15.10 10.90 -6.89
N ASP A 135 15.74 12.07 -6.92
CA ASP A 135 15.26 13.24 -7.66
C ASP A 135 15.00 12.88 -9.13
N GLY A 136 13.79 13.13 -9.60
CA GLY A 136 13.36 12.82 -10.97
C GLY A 136 12.81 11.41 -11.17
N GLU A 137 12.77 10.55 -10.14
CA GLU A 137 12.06 9.27 -10.26
C GLU A 137 10.58 9.53 -10.54
N ASP A 138 10.04 8.83 -11.56
CA ASP A 138 8.66 9.03 -12.03
C ASP A 138 8.35 10.52 -12.37
N HIS A 139 9.41 11.29 -12.67
CA HIS A 139 9.42 12.73 -12.96
C HIS A 139 9.01 13.65 -11.80
N PHE A 140 8.94 13.14 -10.56
CA PHE A 140 8.72 13.98 -9.38
C PHE A 140 10.02 14.70 -8.98
N PRO A 141 9.93 16.00 -8.56
CA PRO A 141 11.09 16.72 -8.06
C PRO A 141 11.51 16.27 -6.67
N GLY A 142 12.79 16.38 -6.40
CA GLY A 142 13.40 16.11 -5.10
C GLY A 142 13.64 14.64 -4.80
N THR A 143 14.66 14.41 -4.01
CA THR A 143 14.91 13.10 -3.39
C THR A 143 13.89 12.91 -2.27
N LEU A 144 13.13 11.82 -2.27
CA LEU A 144 12.20 11.46 -1.20
C LEU A 144 12.77 10.26 -0.43
N ASP A 145 13.20 10.50 0.79
CA ASP A 145 13.57 9.46 1.75
C ASP A 145 12.32 9.02 2.49
N VAL A 146 11.88 7.78 2.31
CA VAL A 146 10.59 7.30 2.82
C VAL A 146 10.73 6.00 3.60
N THR A 147 10.03 5.94 4.73
CA THR A 147 9.90 4.74 5.57
C THR A 147 8.43 4.41 5.76
N VAL A 148 8.09 3.14 5.55
CA VAL A 148 6.79 2.57 5.91
C VAL A 148 7.01 1.61 7.07
N THR A 149 6.26 1.79 8.15
CA THR A 149 6.33 0.92 9.34
C THR A 149 5.01 0.18 9.50
N TYR A 150 5.06 -1.15 9.45
CA TYR A 150 3.97 -2.04 9.76
C TYR A 150 4.08 -2.51 11.21
N GLY A 151 3.02 -2.31 12.01
CA GLY A 151 2.91 -2.83 13.37
C GLY A 151 1.69 -3.74 13.49
N TRP A 152 1.85 -4.82 14.26
CA TRP A 152 0.80 -5.80 14.53
C TRP A 152 0.74 -6.09 16.01
N ASP A 153 -0.43 -6.01 16.64
CA ASP A 153 -0.58 -6.23 18.08
C ASP A 153 -1.43 -7.46 18.43
N ASP A 154 -1.54 -7.75 19.73
CA ASP A 154 -2.29 -8.90 20.24
C ASP A 154 -3.81 -8.75 20.11
N ASP A 155 -4.32 -7.56 19.84
CA ASP A 155 -5.73 -7.28 19.59
C ASP A 155 -6.07 -7.26 18.08
N CYS A 156 -5.12 -7.69 17.24
CA CYS A 156 -5.23 -7.69 15.78
C CYS A 156 -5.38 -6.29 15.18
N ASN A 157 -4.80 -5.27 15.81
CA ASN A 157 -4.69 -3.96 15.19
C ASN A 157 -3.47 -3.92 14.27
N LEU A 158 -3.72 -3.67 12.99
CA LEU A 158 -2.68 -3.37 12.01
C LEU A 158 -2.46 -1.86 11.94
N SER A 159 -1.27 -1.41 12.31
CA SER A 159 -0.85 -0.03 12.11
C SER A 159 0.06 0.07 10.89
N ILE A 160 -0.17 1.08 10.04
CA ILE A 160 0.68 1.42 8.90
C ILE A 160 1.04 2.90 9.04
N ARG A 161 2.34 3.18 9.26
CA ARG A 161 2.84 4.55 9.42
C ARG A 161 3.78 4.88 8.28
N TYR A 162 3.58 6.06 7.69
CA TYR A 162 4.43 6.63 6.65
C TYR A 162 5.19 7.81 7.22
N GLU A 163 6.50 7.83 6.99
CA GLU A 163 7.39 8.92 7.35
C GLU A 163 8.24 9.25 6.12
N ALA A 164 8.31 10.53 5.76
CA ALA A 164 9.07 10.96 4.61
C ALA A 164 9.75 12.29 4.83
N THR A 165 10.96 12.43 4.29
CA THR A 165 11.69 13.70 4.19
C THR A 165 12.13 13.93 2.75
N THR A 166 12.30 15.18 2.37
CA THR A 166 12.71 15.55 1.01
C THR A 166 13.64 16.76 1.01
N ASP A 167 14.49 16.85 0.00
CA ASP A 167 15.41 17.96 -0.24
C ASP A 167 14.80 19.09 -1.11
N LYS A 168 13.63 18.85 -1.75
CA LYS A 168 12.89 19.85 -2.56
C LYS A 168 11.40 19.72 -2.33
N ALA A 169 10.64 20.77 -2.61
CA ALA A 169 9.19 20.71 -2.62
C ALA A 169 8.70 19.65 -3.62
N THR A 170 7.90 18.70 -3.14
CA THR A 170 7.33 17.61 -3.93
C THR A 170 5.97 17.20 -3.38
N HIS A 171 5.16 16.49 -4.18
CA HIS A 171 3.94 15.87 -3.67
C HIS A 171 4.27 14.53 -2.98
N CYS A 172 3.70 14.36 -1.79
CA CYS A 172 3.76 13.11 -1.04
C CYS A 172 2.37 12.81 -0.46
N ASN A 173 1.70 11.78 -0.97
CA ASN A 173 0.39 11.31 -0.53
C ASN A 173 0.35 9.80 -0.67
N MET A 174 0.85 9.10 0.34
CA MET A 174 0.99 7.64 0.32
C MET A 174 -0.23 6.94 0.91
N THR A 175 -0.48 5.72 0.43
CA THR A 175 -1.53 4.85 0.95
C THR A 175 -1.16 3.38 0.78
N ASN A 176 -1.88 2.50 1.50
CA ASN A 176 -1.89 1.07 1.24
C ASN A 176 -3.14 0.70 0.44
N HIS A 177 -3.00 -0.19 -0.53
CA HIS A 177 -4.06 -0.56 -1.48
C HIS A 177 -4.55 -2.00 -1.26
N THR A 178 -4.66 -2.45 -0.01
CA THR A 178 -5.20 -3.78 0.30
C THR A 178 -6.68 -3.85 -0.05
N TYR A 179 -7.07 -4.94 -0.71
CA TYR A 179 -8.46 -5.34 -0.94
C TYR A 179 -8.87 -6.36 0.11
N PHE A 180 -10.07 -6.23 0.63
CA PHE A 180 -10.56 -7.08 1.72
C PHE A 180 -11.73 -7.95 1.30
N ASN A 181 -11.72 -9.21 1.76
CA ASN A 181 -12.88 -10.06 1.84
C ASN A 181 -13.00 -10.62 3.28
N LEU A 182 -13.89 -10.04 4.09
CA LEU A 182 -14.04 -10.41 5.50
C LEU A 182 -14.63 -11.81 5.71
N ALA A 183 -15.11 -12.44 4.65
CA ALA A 183 -15.57 -13.83 4.67
C ALA A 183 -14.44 -14.85 4.36
N GLY A 184 -13.19 -14.35 4.17
CA GLY A 184 -12.02 -15.11 3.72
C GLY A 184 -11.69 -14.83 2.25
N CYS A 185 -10.42 -14.69 1.91
CA CYS A 185 -9.96 -14.28 0.57
C CYS A 185 -10.40 -15.26 -0.54
N THR A 186 -10.70 -16.51 -0.21
CA THR A 186 -11.16 -17.56 -1.15
C THR A 186 -12.66 -17.81 -1.12
N SER A 187 -13.43 -17.09 -0.30
CA SER A 187 -14.87 -17.35 -0.08
C SER A 187 -15.78 -16.91 -1.23
N GLY A 188 -15.25 -16.20 -2.23
CA GLY A 188 -16.01 -15.74 -3.41
C GLY A 188 -16.35 -14.24 -3.34
N SER A 189 -17.62 -13.87 -3.61
CA SER A 189 -18.05 -12.48 -3.75
C SER A 189 -18.03 -11.69 -2.44
N VAL A 190 -17.67 -10.40 -2.52
CA VAL A 190 -17.74 -9.42 -1.42
C VAL A 190 -19.07 -8.63 -1.42
N CYS A 191 -19.99 -8.93 -2.34
CA CYS A 191 -21.22 -8.12 -2.52
C CYS A 191 -22.18 -8.17 -1.34
N ASP A 192 -22.03 -9.13 -0.43
CA ASP A 192 -22.84 -9.25 0.79
C ASP A 192 -22.27 -8.49 1.99
N HIS A 193 -21.13 -7.80 1.81
CA HIS A 193 -20.56 -6.94 2.86
C HIS A 193 -21.42 -5.71 3.08
N ILE A 194 -21.57 -5.32 4.33
CA ILE A 194 -22.23 -4.07 4.73
C ILE A 194 -21.14 -3.06 5.04
N LEU A 195 -21.15 -1.94 4.29
CA LEU A 195 -20.26 -0.82 4.52
C LEU A 195 -21.02 0.29 5.27
N THR A 196 -20.50 0.69 6.41
CA THR A 196 -20.96 1.89 7.14
C THR A 196 -19.84 2.93 7.11
N VAL A 197 -20.18 4.14 6.67
CA VAL A 197 -19.24 5.27 6.62
C VAL A 197 -19.83 6.41 7.45
N ASP A 198 -19.08 6.85 8.46
CA ASP A 198 -19.42 8.01 9.28
C ASP A 198 -19.00 9.29 8.55
N ALA A 199 -19.82 9.71 7.59
CA ALA A 199 -19.57 10.88 6.77
C ALA A 199 -20.88 11.51 6.29
N ASP A 200 -20.96 12.83 6.31
CA ASP A 200 -22.12 13.60 5.81
C ASP A 200 -22.06 13.82 4.29
N ALA A 201 -20.85 13.72 3.71
CA ALA A 201 -20.64 13.95 2.29
C ALA A 201 -19.44 13.15 1.75
N ILE A 202 -19.45 12.95 0.43
CA ILE A 202 -18.34 12.37 -0.32
C ILE A 202 -17.72 13.39 -1.27
N THR A 203 -16.50 13.15 -1.73
CA THR A 203 -15.83 13.91 -2.79
C THR A 203 -16.11 13.23 -4.13
N PRO A 204 -17.05 13.78 -4.96
CA PRO A 204 -17.39 13.17 -6.23
C PRO A 204 -16.25 13.30 -7.25
N VAL A 205 -16.16 12.31 -8.13
CA VAL A 205 -15.21 12.31 -9.25
C VAL A 205 -15.94 12.50 -10.59
N SER A 206 -15.21 12.95 -11.61
CA SER A 206 -15.74 13.04 -12.98
C SER A 206 -15.99 11.64 -13.56
N ASP A 207 -17.07 11.46 -14.33
CA ASP A 207 -17.53 10.15 -14.83
C ASP A 207 -16.48 9.39 -15.66
N LYS A 208 -15.67 10.07 -16.46
CA LYS A 208 -14.72 9.42 -17.39
C LYS A 208 -13.29 9.40 -16.90
N ALA A 209 -12.83 10.50 -16.31
CA ALA A 209 -11.43 10.65 -15.91
C ALA A 209 -11.18 10.25 -14.47
N LEU A 210 -12.23 10.05 -13.65
CA LEU A 210 -12.18 9.74 -12.24
C LEU A 210 -11.30 10.73 -11.44
N ILE A 211 -11.34 12.01 -11.87
CA ILE A 211 -10.65 13.12 -11.18
C ILE A 211 -11.64 13.79 -10.23
N PRO A 212 -11.24 14.10 -8.99
CA PRO A 212 -12.09 14.83 -8.05
C PRO A 212 -12.58 16.14 -8.64
N THR A 213 -13.88 16.44 -8.49
CA THR A 213 -14.49 17.65 -9.04
C THR A 213 -14.19 18.92 -8.23
N GLY A 214 -13.64 18.77 -7.02
CA GLY A 214 -13.41 19.85 -6.06
C GLY A 214 -14.65 20.21 -5.22
N GLY A 215 -15.79 19.57 -5.47
CA GLY A 215 -17.02 19.75 -4.69
C GLY A 215 -17.24 18.64 -3.65
N TYR A 216 -18.36 18.79 -2.90
CA TYR A 216 -18.86 17.77 -1.99
C TYR A 216 -20.28 17.36 -2.43
N MET A 217 -20.60 16.08 -2.32
CA MET A 217 -21.92 15.53 -2.57
C MET A 217 -22.45 14.91 -1.28
N PRO A 218 -23.60 15.37 -0.74
CA PRO A 218 -24.20 14.79 0.46
C PRO A 218 -24.42 13.28 0.30
N VAL A 219 -24.23 12.53 1.37
CA VAL A 219 -24.65 11.13 1.47
C VAL A 219 -26.14 11.13 1.76
N ALA A 220 -26.94 10.47 0.91
CA ALA A 220 -28.40 10.44 1.03
C ALA A 220 -28.86 9.47 2.15
#